data_5bbe70e69c27ce99486dfa792ab6710b
#
_entry.id   5bbe70e69c27ce99486dfa792ab6710b
#
_cell.length_a   1.000
_cell.length_b   1.000
_cell.length_c   1.000
_cell.angle_alpha   90.00
_cell.angle_beta   90.00
_cell.angle_gamma   90.00
#
_symmetry.space_group_name_H-M   'P 1'
#
loop_
_entity.id
_entity.type
_entity.pdbx_description
1 polymer ?
#
loop_
_entity_poly.entity_id
_entity_poly.type
_entity_poly.pdbx_seq_one_letter_code
_entity_poly.pdbx_strand_id
1 'polypeptide(L)'
;MFTTQEITTTHRHYSYVEQLMHSAFPENERRDDAQQRKLTDAQGKFRCALIQTQYKEPAGVITYWKFADFTYIEHFAIHPDHRSQGHGTQVLAALLKEWRHPIVLEAEIPALVGDLAYRRIRFYKRLGFRICRMPYWQPPYRYGDGWLPMKLLMLGNEPPRRIVDEIHWEVYGVKNSRLMKR
;
A
#
# COMPACT_ATOMS: atom_id res chain seq x y z
N MET A 1 0.48 -15.85 16.32
CA MET A 1 1.26 -14.63 16.02
C MET A 1 1.46 -14.56 14.52
N PHE A 2 1.46 -13.36 13.90
CA PHE A 2 1.75 -13.18 12.48
C PHE A 2 3.12 -12.54 12.32
N THR A 3 3.83 -12.92 11.26
CA THR A 3 5.14 -12.38 10.89
C THR A 3 5.12 -11.92 9.44
N THR A 4 6.05 -11.07 9.04
CA THR A 4 6.27 -10.66 7.65
C THR A 4 7.63 -11.15 7.17
N GLN A 5 7.71 -11.51 5.89
CA GLN A 5 8.94 -11.94 5.23
C GLN A 5 9.01 -11.25 3.86
N GLU A 6 10.04 -10.46 3.62
CA GLU A 6 10.31 -9.95 2.26
C GLU A 6 10.62 -11.14 1.33
N ILE A 7 10.01 -11.14 0.15
CA ILE A 7 10.10 -12.24 -0.81
C ILE A 7 10.39 -11.72 -2.22
N THR A 8 10.92 -12.60 -3.06
CA THR A 8 11.06 -12.43 -4.50
C THR A 8 10.07 -13.32 -5.24
N THR A 9 10.02 -13.23 -6.57
CA THR A 9 9.13 -14.07 -7.41
C THR A 9 9.50 -15.55 -7.35
N THR A 10 10.71 -15.90 -6.95
CA THR A 10 11.16 -17.30 -6.77
C THR A 10 10.67 -17.94 -5.48
N HIS A 11 10.04 -17.17 -4.58
CA HIS A 11 9.50 -17.71 -3.33
C HIS A 11 8.30 -18.64 -3.61
N ARG A 12 8.26 -19.80 -2.94
CA ARG A 12 7.21 -20.83 -3.16
C ARG A 12 5.76 -20.33 -3.04
N HIS A 13 5.52 -19.27 -2.29
CA HIS A 13 4.19 -18.68 -2.09
C HIS A 13 3.96 -17.40 -2.93
N TYR A 14 4.80 -17.12 -3.93
CA TYR A 14 4.61 -15.90 -4.73
C TYR A 14 3.29 -15.95 -5.54
N SER A 15 2.92 -17.12 -6.06
CA SER A 15 1.63 -17.30 -6.76
C SER A 15 0.41 -16.98 -5.86
N TYR A 16 0.49 -17.32 -4.57
CA TYR A 16 -0.52 -16.91 -3.59
C TYR A 16 -0.60 -15.37 -3.47
N VAL A 17 0.55 -14.70 -3.44
CA VAL A 17 0.59 -13.22 -3.39
C VAL A 17 -0.10 -12.61 -4.60
N GLU A 18 0.19 -13.09 -5.82
CA GLU A 18 -0.46 -12.61 -7.04
C GLU A 18 -1.98 -12.81 -6.98
N GLN A 19 -2.46 -13.99 -6.62
CA GLN A 19 -3.89 -14.27 -6.49
C GLN A 19 -4.57 -13.37 -5.47
N LEU A 20 -3.93 -13.14 -4.31
CA LEU A 20 -4.47 -12.26 -3.29
C LEU A 20 -4.50 -10.80 -3.75
N MET A 21 -3.47 -10.32 -4.48
CA MET A 21 -3.45 -8.99 -5.07
C MET A 21 -4.61 -8.81 -6.08
N HIS A 22 -4.84 -9.79 -6.95
CA HIS A 22 -5.95 -9.76 -7.91
C HIS A 22 -7.32 -9.71 -7.24
N SER A 23 -7.50 -10.46 -6.16
CA SER A 23 -8.79 -10.52 -5.45
C SER A 23 -9.04 -9.32 -4.53
N ALA A 24 -7.98 -8.68 -4.05
CA ALA A 24 -8.08 -7.60 -3.05
C ALA A 24 -8.09 -6.20 -3.64
N PHE A 25 -7.55 -6.02 -4.86
CA PHE A 25 -7.39 -4.71 -5.50
C PHE A 25 -7.93 -4.73 -6.92
N PRO A 26 -8.75 -3.74 -7.32
CA PRO A 26 -9.20 -3.55 -8.69
C PRO A 26 -8.03 -3.42 -9.68
N GLU A 27 -8.29 -3.73 -10.93
CA GLU A 27 -7.25 -3.74 -11.96
C GLU A 27 -6.58 -2.38 -12.16
N ASN A 28 -7.33 -1.30 -12.05
CA ASN A 28 -6.84 0.08 -12.15
C ASN A 28 -6.12 0.58 -10.89
N GLU A 29 -6.12 -0.19 -9.80
CA GLU A 29 -5.41 0.12 -8.55
C GLU A 29 -4.14 -0.74 -8.37
N ARG A 30 -3.71 -1.50 -9.38
CA ARG A 30 -2.51 -2.33 -9.34
C ARG A 30 -1.79 -2.40 -10.68
N ARG A 31 -0.50 -2.69 -10.65
CA ARG A 31 0.29 -2.97 -11.87
C ARG A 31 -0.17 -4.26 -12.54
N ASP A 32 0.18 -4.41 -13.81
CA ASP A 32 0.15 -5.72 -14.46
C ASP A 32 1.18 -6.67 -13.81
N ASP A 33 0.98 -7.97 -14.01
CA ASP A 33 1.79 -9.00 -13.35
C ASP A 33 3.25 -8.95 -13.78
N ALA A 34 3.55 -8.62 -15.04
CA ALA A 34 4.93 -8.55 -15.53
C ALA A 34 5.69 -7.39 -14.88
N GLN A 35 5.06 -6.23 -14.77
CA GLN A 35 5.62 -5.08 -14.07
C GLN A 35 5.78 -5.35 -12.57
N GLN A 36 4.77 -5.97 -11.94
CA GLN A 36 4.81 -6.32 -10.52
C GLN A 36 5.95 -7.30 -10.22
N ARG A 37 6.13 -8.36 -11.04
CA ARG A 37 7.22 -9.33 -10.90
C ARG A 37 8.58 -8.67 -11.04
N LYS A 38 8.77 -7.89 -12.12
CA LYS A 38 10.02 -7.16 -12.34
C LYS A 38 10.38 -6.26 -11.16
N LEU A 39 9.40 -5.58 -10.58
CA LEU A 39 9.60 -4.70 -9.45
C LEU A 39 9.91 -5.47 -8.16
N THR A 40 9.25 -6.62 -7.96
CA THR A 40 9.47 -7.51 -6.82
C THR A 40 10.90 -8.07 -6.78
N ASP A 41 11.47 -8.38 -7.95
CA ASP A 41 12.83 -8.92 -8.06
C ASP A 41 13.92 -7.82 -8.11
N ALA A 42 13.53 -6.57 -8.32
CA ALA A 42 14.48 -5.47 -8.35
C ALA A 42 15.02 -5.16 -6.94
N GLN A 43 16.33 -4.94 -6.84
CA GLN A 43 16.98 -4.52 -5.59
C GLN A 43 16.86 -2.99 -5.38
N GLY A 44 15.66 -2.46 -5.54
CA GLY A 44 15.35 -1.03 -5.43
C GLY A 44 14.74 -0.64 -4.08
N LYS A 45 13.91 0.41 -4.11
CA LYS A 45 13.16 0.89 -2.94
C LYS A 45 11.94 0.03 -2.61
N PHE A 46 11.38 -0.66 -3.60
CA PHE A 46 10.18 -1.50 -3.46
C PHE A 46 10.45 -2.76 -2.66
N ARG A 47 9.47 -3.17 -1.87
CA ARG A 47 9.47 -4.44 -1.13
C ARG A 47 8.11 -5.10 -1.26
N CYS A 48 8.14 -6.40 -1.52
CA CYS A 48 6.98 -7.29 -1.43
C CYS A 48 7.20 -8.21 -0.23
N ALA A 49 6.31 -8.16 0.76
CA ALA A 49 6.41 -8.98 1.95
C ALA A 49 5.17 -9.84 2.12
N LEU A 50 5.41 -11.15 2.25
CA LEU A 50 4.41 -12.14 2.61
C LEU A 50 4.09 -12.03 4.09
N ILE A 51 2.82 -11.98 4.43
CA ILE A 51 2.33 -12.10 5.80
C ILE A 51 2.02 -13.57 6.07
N GLN A 52 2.58 -14.12 7.13
CA GLN A 52 2.48 -15.53 7.48
C GLN A 52 1.96 -15.71 8.91
N THR A 53 1.24 -16.83 9.13
CA THR A 53 0.92 -17.31 10.47
C THR A 53 2.17 -17.80 11.21
N GLN A 54 2.04 -18.12 12.48
CA GLN A 54 3.13 -18.76 13.25
C GLN A 54 3.58 -20.11 12.68
N TYR A 55 2.72 -20.78 11.89
CA TYR A 55 3.01 -22.05 11.22
C TYR A 55 3.58 -21.87 9.80
N LYS A 56 3.97 -20.64 9.44
CA LYS A 56 4.49 -20.28 8.12
C LYS A 56 3.50 -20.43 6.97
N GLU A 57 2.20 -20.53 7.28
CA GLU A 57 1.15 -20.52 6.27
C GLU A 57 0.89 -19.08 5.77
N PRO A 58 0.68 -18.89 4.47
CA PRO A 58 0.43 -17.57 3.91
C PRO A 58 -0.93 -17.02 4.38
N ALA A 59 -0.95 -15.78 4.82
CA ALA A 59 -2.13 -15.13 5.39
C ALA A 59 -2.39 -13.72 4.86
N GLY A 60 -1.49 -13.16 4.06
CA GLY A 60 -1.65 -11.83 3.51
C GLY A 60 -0.43 -11.34 2.77
N VAL A 61 -0.49 -10.10 2.31
CA VAL A 61 0.59 -9.40 1.62
C VAL A 61 0.65 -7.94 2.04
N ILE A 62 1.85 -7.40 2.08
CA ILE A 62 2.08 -5.96 2.13
C ILE A 62 3.15 -5.60 1.11
N THR A 63 2.88 -4.59 0.27
CA THR A 63 3.89 -3.99 -0.60
C THR A 63 4.16 -2.56 -0.16
N TYR A 64 5.41 -2.17 -0.16
CA TYR A 64 5.80 -0.85 0.30
C TYR A 64 7.13 -0.38 -0.32
N TRP A 65 7.35 0.92 -0.26
CA TRP A 65 8.54 1.58 -0.78
C TRP A 65 9.31 2.22 0.37
N LYS A 66 10.60 1.88 0.49
CA LYS A 66 11.53 2.49 1.46
C LYS A 66 12.19 3.71 0.81
N PHE A 67 11.77 4.89 1.20
CA PHE A 67 12.48 6.13 0.89
C PHE A 67 13.48 6.48 2.00
N ALA A 68 14.29 7.50 1.81
CA ALA A 68 15.33 7.86 2.78
C ALA A 68 14.76 8.31 4.13
N ASP A 69 13.62 9.00 4.12
CA ASP A 69 13.01 9.64 5.28
C ASP A 69 11.52 9.35 5.47
N PHE A 70 10.93 8.44 4.67
CA PHE A 70 9.57 7.95 4.84
C PHE A 70 9.39 6.55 4.22
N THR A 71 8.33 5.86 4.60
CA THR A 71 7.85 4.64 3.95
C THR A 71 6.50 4.91 3.31
N TYR A 72 6.31 4.48 2.08
CA TYR A 72 5.01 4.48 1.41
C TYR A 72 4.47 3.06 1.35
N ILE A 73 3.32 2.81 2.00
CA ILE A 73 2.58 1.55 1.88
C ILE A 73 1.70 1.64 0.63
N GLU A 74 1.96 0.77 -0.33
CA GLU A 74 1.22 0.74 -1.59
C GLU A 74 0.01 -0.19 -1.53
N HIS A 75 0.23 -1.45 -1.10
CA HIS A 75 -0.85 -2.42 -0.93
C HIS A 75 -0.74 -3.12 0.42
N PHE A 76 -1.88 -3.37 1.06
CA PHE A 76 -1.97 -4.14 2.28
C PHE A 76 -3.25 -4.97 2.26
N ALA A 77 -3.11 -6.29 2.23
CA ALA A 77 -4.25 -7.20 2.22
C ALA A 77 -4.03 -8.39 3.16
N ILE A 78 -5.05 -8.71 3.94
CA ILE A 78 -5.16 -9.94 4.72
C ILE A 78 -6.13 -10.87 3.98
N HIS A 79 -5.78 -12.15 3.86
CA HIS A 79 -6.65 -13.16 3.25
C HIS A 79 -8.03 -13.17 3.92
N PRO A 80 -9.13 -13.35 3.19
CA PRO A 80 -10.48 -13.35 3.75
C PRO A 80 -10.64 -14.20 5.01
N ASP A 81 -10.10 -15.41 5.04
CA ASP A 81 -10.19 -16.36 6.15
C ASP A 81 -9.52 -15.87 7.45
N HIS A 82 -8.63 -14.88 7.33
CA HIS A 82 -7.91 -14.27 8.44
C HIS A 82 -8.40 -12.86 8.78
N ARG A 83 -9.48 -12.37 8.16
CA ARG A 83 -10.05 -11.05 8.45
C ARG A 83 -10.90 -11.04 9.71
N SER A 84 -11.21 -9.83 10.18
CA SER A 84 -12.12 -9.56 11.32
C SER A 84 -11.68 -10.13 12.67
N GLN A 85 -10.45 -10.64 12.77
CA GLN A 85 -9.86 -11.21 13.98
C GLN A 85 -8.73 -10.32 14.56
N GLY A 86 -8.61 -9.09 14.08
CA GLY A 86 -7.55 -8.16 14.53
C GLY A 86 -6.15 -8.41 13.94
N HIS A 87 -5.97 -9.43 13.09
CA HIS A 87 -4.67 -9.82 12.54
C HIS A 87 -4.00 -8.70 11.73
N GLY A 88 -4.75 -8.00 10.89
CA GLY A 88 -4.24 -6.84 10.15
C GLY A 88 -3.70 -5.73 11.08
N THR A 89 -4.38 -5.50 12.20
CA THR A 89 -3.91 -4.54 13.21
C THR A 89 -2.62 -5.00 13.85
N GLN A 90 -2.50 -6.28 14.23
CA GLN A 90 -1.29 -6.83 14.83
C GLN A 90 -0.09 -6.72 13.91
N VAL A 91 -0.24 -7.13 12.64
CA VAL A 91 0.82 -7.07 11.63
C VAL A 91 1.27 -5.64 11.39
N LEU A 92 0.32 -4.75 11.09
CA LEU A 92 0.69 -3.38 10.75
C LEU A 92 1.26 -2.64 11.96
N ALA A 93 0.71 -2.83 13.17
CA ALA A 93 1.27 -2.24 14.38
C ALA A 93 2.71 -2.70 14.68
N ALA A 94 3.06 -3.95 14.35
CA ALA A 94 4.44 -4.45 14.49
C ALA A 94 5.37 -3.74 13.50
N LEU A 95 4.99 -3.63 12.23
CA LEU A 95 5.76 -2.92 11.20
C LEU A 95 5.93 -1.43 11.52
N LEU A 96 4.86 -0.78 12.00
CA LEU A 96 4.90 0.64 12.38
C LEU A 96 5.88 0.91 13.53
N LYS A 97 6.09 -0.03 14.44
CA LYS A 97 7.11 0.07 15.51
C LYS A 97 8.53 -0.08 14.98
N GLU A 98 8.70 -0.89 13.95
CA GLU A 98 10.00 -1.11 13.29
C GLU A 98 10.39 0.12 12.43
N TRP A 99 9.43 0.66 11.71
CA TRP A 99 9.64 1.82 10.83
C TRP A 99 9.61 3.13 11.63
N ARG A 100 10.77 3.70 11.90
CA ARG A 100 10.94 4.85 12.81
C ARG A 100 10.77 6.23 12.16
N HIS A 101 10.25 6.29 10.93
CA HIS A 101 10.03 7.52 10.16
C HIS A 101 8.57 7.62 9.71
N PRO A 102 8.14 8.78 9.16
CA PRO A 102 6.79 8.96 8.68
C PRO A 102 6.36 7.89 7.68
N ILE A 103 5.09 7.49 7.77
CA ILE A 103 4.50 6.47 6.90
C ILE A 103 3.31 7.08 6.18
N VAL A 104 3.28 6.88 4.86
CA VAL A 104 2.25 7.42 3.97
C VAL A 104 1.55 6.27 3.27
N LEU A 105 0.27 6.41 3.04
CA LEU A 105 -0.53 5.49 2.21
C LEU A 105 -1.70 6.22 1.55
N GLU A 106 -2.24 5.60 0.53
CA GLU A 106 -3.43 6.04 -0.18
C GLU A 106 -4.65 5.21 0.23
N ALA A 107 -5.81 5.82 0.24
CA ALA A 107 -7.08 5.13 0.46
C ALA A 107 -8.18 5.76 -0.39
N GLU A 108 -9.09 4.94 -0.87
CA GLU A 108 -10.26 5.34 -1.62
C GLU A 108 -11.12 6.34 -0.82
N ILE A 109 -11.78 7.24 -1.52
CA ILE A 109 -12.75 8.15 -0.92
C ILE A 109 -14.05 7.36 -0.64
N PRO A 110 -14.53 7.28 0.61
CA PRO A 110 -15.77 6.60 0.91
C PRO A 110 -16.95 7.24 0.16
N ALA A 111 -17.75 6.42 -0.51
CA ALA A 111 -19.00 6.87 -1.10
C ALA A 111 -20.11 6.95 -0.05
N LEU A 112 -20.12 6.02 0.92
CA LEU A 112 -21.11 5.94 1.98
C LEU A 112 -20.46 5.60 3.32
N VAL A 113 -21.09 6.01 4.41
CA VAL A 113 -20.71 5.60 5.76
C VAL A 113 -20.93 4.09 5.89
N GLY A 114 -19.86 3.36 6.27
CA GLY A 114 -19.89 1.92 6.46
C GLY A 114 -19.48 1.07 5.26
N ASP A 115 -19.21 1.66 4.10
CA ASP A 115 -18.64 0.95 2.95
C ASP A 115 -17.19 0.45 3.25
N LEU A 116 -16.60 -0.28 2.30
CA LEU A 116 -15.25 -0.84 2.46
C LEU A 116 -14.19 0.26 2.61
N ALA A 117 -14.28 1.34 1.84
CA ALA A 117 -13.36 2.48 1.90
C ALA A 117 -13.46 3.18 3.26
N TYR A 118 -14.68 3.38 3.79
CA TYR A 118 -14.89 3.93 5.12
C TYR A 118 -14.28 3.06 6.22
N ARG A 119 -14.49 1.72 6.15
CA ARG A 119 -13.92 0.77 7.12
C ARG A 119 -12.40 0.76 7.05
N ARG A 120 -11.81 0.84 5.84
CA ARG A 120 -10.36 0.92 5.60
C ARG A 120 -9.78 2.18 6.23
N ILE A 121 -10.35 3.36 6.00
CA ILE A 121 -9.91 4.60 6.62
C ILE A 121 -10.01 4.52 8.16
N ARG A 122 -11.11 3.99 8.69
CA ARG A 122 -11.25 3.80 10.16
C ARG A 122 -10.20 2.84 10.73
N PHE A 123 -9.85 1.80 9.98
CA PHE A 123 -8.78 0.87 10.36
C PHE A 123 -7.44 1.63 10.51
N TYR A 124 -7.04 2.41 9.52
CA TYR A 124 -5.80 3.19 9.60
C TYR A 124 -5.84 4.27 10.68
N LYS A 125 -6.97 4.94 10.87
CA LYS A 125 -7.13 5.92 11.95
C LYS A 125 -6.93 5.30 13.34
N ARG A 126 -7.38 4.07 13.59
CA ARG A 126 -7.12 3.37 14.86
C ARG A 126 -5.63 3.08 15.10
N LEU A 127 -4.84 3.01 14.04
CA LEU A 127 -3.38 2.86 14.10
C LEU A 127 -2.63 4.20 14.17
N GLY A 128 -3.35 5.31 14.31
CA GLY A 128 -2.78 6.65 14.46
C GLY A 128 -2.60 7.45 13.17
N PHE A 129 -2.97 6.90 12.02
CA PHE A 129 -2.93 7.65 10.77
C PHE A 129 -3.95 8.79 10.76
N ARG A 130 -3.57 9.89 10.13
CA ARG A 130 -4.44 11.05 9.89
C ARG A 130 -4.61 11.27 8.39
N ILE A 131 -5.81 11.71 7.99
CA ILE A 131 -6.06 12.13 6.60
C ILE A 131 -5.37 13.48 6.40
N CYS A 132 -4.55 13.57 5.36
CA CYS A 132 -3.92 14.82 4.94
C CYS A 132 -4.96 15.80 4.39
N ARG A 133 -4.77 17.10 4.65
CA ARG A 133 -5.71 18.13 4.20
C ARG A 133 -5.63 18.45 2.72
N MET A 134 -4.48 18.15 2.10
CA MET A 134 -4.27 18.41 0.69
C MET A 134 -5.14 17.51 -0.19
N PRO A 135 -5.71 18.00 -1.29
CA PRO A 135 -6.30 17.17 -2.32
C PRO A 135 -5.25 16.23 -2.90
N TYR A 136 -5.62 14.98 -3.12
CA TYR A 136 -4.72 13.97 -3.66
C TYR A 136 -5.40 13.13 -4.74
N TRP A 137 -4.66 12.84 -5.80
CA TRP A 137 -5.05 11.94 -6.87
C TRP A 137 -3.92 10.94 -7.11
N GLN A 138 -4.25 9.68 -7.13
CA GLN A 138 -3.35 8.61 -7.51
C GLN A 138 -3.14 8.65 -9.03
N PRO A 139 -1.90 8.71 -9.52
CA PRO A 139 -1.62 8.52 -10.93
C PRO A 139 -1.98 7.10 -11.40
N PRO A 140 -2.31 6.93 -12.69
CA PRO A 140 -2.63 5.60 -13.21
C PRO A 140 -1.40 4.69 -13.22
N TYR A 141 -1.61 3.41 -12.97
CA TYR A 141 -0.58 2.36 -13.13
C TYR A 141 -0.37 1.98 -14.60
N ARG A 142 -1.36 2.20 -15.43
CA ARG A 142 -1.36 1.80 -16.84
C ARG A 142 -1.62 2.98 -17.75
N TYR A 143 -1.00 2.95 -18.92
CA TYR A 143 -1.28 3.94 -19.95
C TYR A 143 -2.76 3.85 -20.38
N GLY A 144 -3.43 4.99 -20.41
CA GLY A 144 -4.85 5.09 -20.77
C GLY A 144 -5.83 5.07 -19.58
N ASP A 145 -5.40 4.65 -18.39
CA ASP A 145 -6.22 4.79 -17.19
C ASP A 145 -6.26 6.25 -16.70
N GLY A 146 -7.35 6.62 -16.04
CA GLY A 146 -7.51 7.94 -15.45
C GLY A 146 -6.84 8.07 -14.08
N TRP A 147 -6.63 9.32 -13.64
CA TRP A 147 -6.25 9.63 -12.27
C TRP A 147 -7.39 9.33 -11.31
N LEU A 148 -7.09 8.67 -10.19
CA LEU A 148 -8.09 8.32 -9.19
C LEU A 148 -8.07 9.31 -8.02
N PRO A 149 -9.22 9.95 -7.69
CA PRO A 149 -9.30 10.78 -6.49
C PRO A 149 -9.18 9.88 -5.24
N MET A 150 -8.19 10.14 -4.40
CA MET A 150 -7.89 9.35 -3.22
C MET A 150 -7.75 10.25 -1.98
N LYS A 151 -7.71 9.64 -0.81
CA LYS A 151 -7.24 10.25 0.43
C LYS A 151 -5.81 9.82 0.69
N LEU A 152 -4.94 10.80 0.91
CA LEU A 152 -3.61 10.53 1.43
C LEU A 152 -3.70 10.48 2.96
N LEU A 153 -3.19 9.40 3.55
CA LEU A 153 -3.11 9.23 4.99
C LEU A 153 -1.66 9.18 5.43
N MET A 154 -1.38 9.72 6.60
CA MET A 154 -0.03 9.75 7.15
C MET A 154 0.00 9.44 8.64
N LEU A 155 0.97 8.64 9.03
CA LEU A 155 1.43 8.50 10.41
C LEU A 155 2.67 9.39 10.58
N GLY A 156 2.56 10.43 11.42
CA GLY A 156 3.54 11.49 11.56
C GLY A 156 2.96 12.86 11.21
N ASN A 157 3.82 13.80 10.86
CA ASN A 157 3.42 15.14 10.44
C ASN A 157 2.88 15.14 8.99
N GLU A 158 2.07 16.15 8.64
CA GLU A 158 1.52 16.28 7.29
C GLU A 158 2.65 16.29 6.24
N PRO A 159 2.55 15.51 5.15
CA PRO A 159 3.64 15.35 4.21
C PRO A 159 3.92 16.66 3.47
N PRO A 160 5.18 17.08 3.35
CA PRO A 160 5.53 18.14 2.44
C PRO A 160 5.23 17.70 0.98
N ARG A 161 4.95 18.65 0.12
CA ARG A 161 4.69 18.42 -1.31
C ARG A 161 5.73 17.49 -1.96
N ARG A 162 6.97 17.60 -1.54
CA ARG A 162 8.08 16.76 -1.97
C ARG A 162 7.79 15.26 -1.85
N ILE A 163 7.19 14.81 -0.74
CA ILE A 163 6.86 13.38 -0.54
C ILE A 163 5.85 12.91 -1.60
N VAL A 164 4.84 13.73 -1.91
CA VAL A 164 3.88 13.42 -2.96
C VAL A 164 4.55 13.35 -4.33
N ASP A 165 5.43 14.31 -4.63
CA ASP A 165 6.15 14.35 -5.90
C ASP A 165 7.10 13.14 -6.04
N GLU A 166 7.76 12.69 -4.96
CA GLU A 166 8.59 11.49 -4.94
C GLU A 166 7.77 10.21 -5.14
N ILE A 167 6.60 10.09 -4.49
CA ILE A 167 5.68 8.96 -4.70
C ILE A 167 5.24 8.92 -6.16
N HIS A 168 4.77 10.05 -6.71
CA HIS A 168 4.32 10.12 -8.10
C HIS A 168 5.43 9.73 -9.09
N TRP A 169 6.66 10.16 -8.82
CA TRP A 169 7.80 9.85 -9.67
C TRP A 169 8.25 8.38 -9.57
N GLU A 170 8.54 7.91 -8.37
CA GLU A 170 9.16 6.60 -8.15
C GLU A 170 8.16 5.45 -8.32
N VAL A 171 6.92 5.63 -7.84
CA VAL A 171 5.90 4.58 -7.85
C VAL A 171 5.15 4.51 -9.17
N TYR A 172 4.83 5.67 -9.74
CA TYR A 172 3.96 5.77 -10.93
C TYR A 172 4.68 6.27 -12.18
N GLY A 173 5.94 6.69 -12.09
CA GLY A 173 6.71 7.19 -13.24
C GLY A 173 6.27 8.57 -13.74
N VAL A 174 5.53 9.35 -12.95
CA VAL A 174 4.97 10.65 -13.36
C VAL A 174 5.88 11.79 -12.94
N LYS A 175 6.50 12.45 -13.92
CA LYS A 175 7.26 13.69 -13.73
C LYS A 175 6.29 14.88 -13.64
N ASN A 176 6.23 15.55 -12.51
CA ASN A 176 5.45 16.76 -12.24
C ASN A 176 3.96 16.56 -12.00
N SER A 177 3.58 16.54 -10.74
CA SER A 177 2.20 16.70 -10.26
C SER A 177 1.59 18.09 -10.57
N ARG A 178 2.28 18.97 -11.30
CA ARG A 178 1.80 20.30 -11.69
C ARG A 178 0.71 20.29 -12.78
N LEU A 179 0.47 19.15 -13.43
CA LEU A 179 -0.49 19.04 -14.55
C LEU A 179 -1.97 19.00 -14.13
N MET A 180 -2.28 19.05 -12.83
CA MET A 180 -3.66 19.06 -12.33
C MET A 180 -4.23 20.47 -12.11
N LYS A 181 -3.72 21.49 -12.82
CA LYS A 181 -4.35 22.79 -12.90
C LYS A 181 -5.00 22.97 -14.29
N ARG A 182 -6.06 22.20 -14.58
CA ARG A 182 -7.08 22.57 -15.57
C ARG A 182 -8.40 21.93 -15.20
#